data_501d39077b52ec2729b480bc0bff84cd
#
_entry.id   501d39077b52ec2729b480bc0bff84cd
#
_cell.length_a   1.000
_cell.length_b   1.000
_cell.length_c   1.000
_cell.angle_alpha   90.00
_cell.angle_beta   90.00
_cell.angle_gamma   90.00
#
_symmetry.space_group_name_H-M   'P 1'
#
loop_
_entity.id
_entity.type
_entity.pdbx_description
1 polymer ?
#
loop_
_entity_poly.entity_id
_entity_poly.type
_entity_poly.pdbx_seq_one_letter_code
_entity_poly.pdbx_strand_id
1 'polypeptide(L)'
;MSGRMIGAALMILGALGSQGCAGVGLTLFGVGAGVGGGTGVSYTLDSVAYKTFAASEADLRAATLQTLKRMAIDVAETQKTETGTDITATAGDRTVEVEIDRITPRTSRMRVVVKKGWLFRDRATAGEIIVQTADTLDNKSALAKSSR
;
A
#
# COMPACT_ATOMS: atom_id res chain seq x y z
N MET A 1 54.03 10.80 -29.30
CA MET A 1 53.19 11.44 -28.27
C MET A 1 51.70 11.08 -28.38
N SER A 2 51.35 9.98 -29.05
CA SER A 2 49.93 9.63 -29.29
C SER A 2 49.34 8.51 -28.39
N GLY A 3 50.18 7.80 -27.61
CA GLY A 3 49.71 6.65 -26.81
C GLY A 3 49.09 7.00 -25.43
N ARG A 4 49.32 8.22 -24.91
CA ARG A 4 48.89 8.62 -23.57
C ARG A 4 47.48 9.21 -23.54
N MET A 5 46.95 9.69 -24.68
CA MET A 5 45.61 10.25 -24.77
C MET A 5 44.52 9.18 -24.97
N ILE A 6 44.84 8.04 -25.53
CA ILE A 6 43.87 6.94 -25.75
C ILE A 6 43.55 6.23 -24.42
N GLY A 7 44.52 6.12 -23.50
CA GLY A 7 44.29 5.52 -22.18
C GLY A 7 43.35 6.33 -21.28
N ALA A 8 43.40 7.66 -21.39
CA ALA A 8 42.54 8.54 -20.59
C ALA A 8 41.06 8.55 -21.06
N ALA A 9 40.85 8.39 -22.37
CA ALA A 9 39.49 8.33 -22.94
C ALA A 9 38.76 7.02 -22.58
N LEU A 10 39.50 5.91 -22.46
CA LEU A 10 38.90 4.60 -22.11
C LEU A 10 38.50 4.51 -20.64
N MET A 11 39.17 5.24 -19.73
CA MET A 11 38.82 5.25 -18.30
C MET A 11 37.56 6.10 -17.98
N ILE A 12 37.25 7.10 -18.80
CA ILE A 12 36.08 7.96 -18.60
C ILE A 12 34.80 7.27 -19.04
N LEU A 13 34.88 6.34 -20.00
CA LEU A 13 33.71 5.60 -20.50
C LEU A 13 33.23 4.49 -19.53
N GLY A 14 34.12 4.02 -18.64
CA GLY A 14 33.80 2.98 -17.66
C GLY A 14 33.03 3.48 -16.41
N ALA A 15 33.06 4.79 -16.15
CA ALA A 15 32.47 5.35 -14.92
C ALA A 15 30.96 5.72 -15.02
N LEU A 16 30.40 5.76 -16.24
CA LEU A 16 29.00 6.10 -16.45
C LEU A 16 28.03 4.89 -16.47
N GLY A 17 28.55 3.67 -16.36
CA GLY A 17 27.77 2.43 -16.49
C GLY A 17 27.20 1.86 -15.19
N SER A 18 27.50 2.39 -14.01
CA SER A 18 27.20 1.72 -12.73
C SER A 18 26.02 2.32 -11.93
N GLN A 19 25.25 3.23 -12.49
CA GLN A 19 24.12 3.86 -11.76
C GLN A 19 22.74 3.28 -12.06
N GLY A 20 22.63 2.14 -12.74
CA GLY A 20 21.36 1.67 -13.27
C GLY A 20 20.75 0.41 -12.67
N CYS A 21 21.42 -0.35 -11.80
CA CYS A 21 20.93 -1.69 -11.47
C CYS A 21 20.58 -1.98 -10.01
N ALA A 22 20.72 -1.03 -9.09
CA ALA A 22 20.38 -1.28 -7.67
C ALA A 22 18.88 -1.17 -7.36
N GLY A 23 18.08 -0.56 -8.24
CA GLY A 23 16.66 -0.32 -8.01
C GLY A 23 15.71 -1.40 -8.53
N VAL A 24 16.11 -2.20 -9.51
CA VAL A 24 15.20 -3.14 -10.19
C VAL A 24 15.18 -4.53 -9.55
N GLY A 25 16.26 -4.91 -8.85
CA GLY A 25 16.37 -6.25 -8.26
C GLY A 25 15.55 -6.48 -7.00
N LEU A 26 15.17 -5.43 -6.28
CA LEU A 26 14.43 -5.54 -5.00
C LEU A 26 12.91 -5.57 -5.16
N THR A 27 12.40 -5.18 -6.34
CA THR A 27 10.96 -5.19 -6.61
C THR A 27 10.44 -6.58 -7.02
N LEU A 28 11.32 -7.51 -7.43
CA LEU A 28 10.91 -8.86 -7.85
C LEU A 28 10.72 -9.84 -6.69
N PHE A 29 11.22 -9.53 -5.50
CA PHE A 29 11.10 -10.42 -4.32
C PHE A 29 10.08 -9.95 -3.28
N GLY A 30 9.17 -9.03 -3.60
CA GLY A 30 7.97 -8.78 -2.78
C GLY A 30 8.23 -8.30 -1.35
N VAL A 31 9.45 -7.90 -0.99
CA VAL A 31 9.77 -7.27 0.28
C VAL A 31 10.02 -5.79 0.03
N GLY A 32 8.98 -5.09 -0.37
CA GLY A 32 8.97 -3.64 -0.42
C GLY A 32 8.85 -3.06 0.98
N ALA A 33 9.89 -3.18 1.80
CA ALA A 33 10.07 -2.32 2.94
C ALA A 33 10.51 -0.94 2.44
N GLY A 34 9.63 -0.26 1.72
CA GLY A 34 9.79 1.13 1.34
C GLY A 34 9.59 2.01 2.55
N VAL A 35 10.64 2.28 3.28
CA VAL A 35 10.71 3.40 4.21
C VAL A 35 10.83 4.66 3.37
N GLY A 36 9.72 5.21 2.99
CA GLY A 36 9.65 6.45 2.22
C GLY A 36 8.40 6.49 1.38
N GLY A 37 7.36 7.16 1.85
CA GLY A 37 6.27 7.79 1.09
C GLY A 37 5.66 7.08 -0.14
N GLY A 38 5.95 5.83 -0.40
CA GLY A 38 5.46 5.11 -1.56
C GLY A 38 4.17 4.35 -1.23
N THR A 39 3.19 4.46 -2.09
CA THR A 39 1.90 3.76 -2.08
C THR A 39 2.05 2.25 -2.31
N GLY A 40 3.02 1.59 -1.63
CA GLY A 40 3.32 0.18 -1.80
C GLY A 40 2.18 -0.73 -1.35
N VAL A 41 1.23 -0.97 -2.24
CA VAL A 41 0.24 -2.04 -2.08
C VAL A 41 0.87 -3.33 -2.59
N SER A 42 0.91 -4.36 -1.76
CA SER A 42 1.35 -5.69 -2.16
C SER A 42 0.14 -6.58 -2.47
N TYR A 43 0.34 -7.48 -3.42
CA TYR A 43 -0.69 -8.44 -3.83
C TYR A 43 -0.17 -9.87 -3.67
N THR A 44 -1.03 -10.77 -3.21
CA THR A 44 -0.79 -12.22 -3.28
C THR A 44 -1.24 -12.78 -4.63
N LEU A 45 -0.85 -14.03 -4.92
CA LEU A 45 -1.31 -14.75 -6.11
C LEU A 45 -2.84 -14.86 -6.16
N ASP A 46 -3.50 -14.90 -5.00
CA ASP A 46 -4.97 -14.96 -4.87
C ASP A 46 -5.68 -13.61 -5.01
N SER A 47 -5.02 -12.58 -5.56
CA SER A 47 -5.58 -11.24 -5.74
C SER A 47 -6.00 -10.53 -4.44
N VAL A 48 -5.37 -10.87 -3.35
CA VAL A 48 -5.51 -10.19 -2.07
C VAL A 48 -4.57 -8.99 -2.05
N ALA A 49 -5.11 -7.80 -1.83
CA ALA A 49 -4.33 -6.59 -1.62
C ALA A 49 -4.05 -6.40 -0.14
N TYR A 50 -2.82 -6.05 0.23
CA TYR A 50 -2.48 -5.73 1.62
C TYR A 50 -1.44 -4.62 1.72
N LYS A 51 -1.47 -3.90 2.83
CA LYS A 51 -0.50 -2.86 3.17
C LYS A 51 -0.36 -2.73 4.68
N THR A 52 0.87 -2.49 5.15
CA THR A 52 1.15 -2.13 6.54
C THR A 52 1.21 -0.61 6.68
N PHE A 53 0.55 -0.10 7.70
CA PHE A 53 0.44 1.33 8.01
C PHE A 53 1.12 1.64 9.33
N ALA A 54 1.83 2.76 9.42
CA ALA A 54 2.34 3.32 10.66
C ALA A 54 1.22 4.09 11.41
N ALA A 55 0.13 3.41 11.71
CA ALA A 55 -1.06 3.95 12.37
C ALA A 55 -1.63 2.92 13.35
N SER A 56 -2.34 3.41 14.38
CA SER A 56 -3.06 2.53 15.28
C SER A 56 -4.23 1.85 14.54
N GLU A 57 -4.69 0.69 15.05
CA GLU A 57 -5.86 0.00 14.50
C GLU A 57 -7.09 0.93 14.48
N ALA A 58 -7.29 1.70 15.54
CA ALA A 58 -8.43 2.61 15.66
C ALA A 58 -8.38 3.74 14.60
N ASP A 59 -7.19 4.33 14.34
CA ASP A 59 -7.03 5.36 13.32
C ASP A 59 -7.19 4.80 11.92
N LEU A 60 -6.62 3.63 11.66
CA LEU A 60 -6.73 2.95 10.38
C LEU A 60 -8.19 2.55 10.09
N ARG A 61 -8.90 2.00 11.07
CA ARG A 61 -10.32 1.68 10.98
C ARG A 61 -11.17 2.92 10.66
N ALA A 62 -10.94 4.01 11.39
CA ALA A 62 -11.67 5.27 11.15
C ALA A 62 -11.41 5.81 9.73
N ALA A 63 -10.18 5.79 9.26
CA ALA A 63 -9.82 6.20 7.90
C ALA A 63 -10.45 5.29 6.85
N THR A 64 -10.46 3.96 7.08
CA THR A 64 -11.10 2.98 6.20
C THR A 64 -12.59 3.25 6.06
N LEU A 65 -13.32 3.41 7.17
CA LEU A 65 -14.76 3.69 7.14
C LEU A 65 -15.06 5.01 6.41
N GLN A 66 -14.25 6.05 6.62
CA GLN A 66 -14.38 7.31 5.91
C GLN A 66 -14.12 7.14 4.40
N THR A 67 -13.13 6.35 4.03
CA THR A 67 -12.81 6.05 2.64
C THR A 67 -13.93 5.27 1.96
N LEU A 68 -14.43 4.20 2.57
CA LEU A 68 -15.55 3.41 2.03
C LEU A 68 -16.77 4.30 1.78
N LYS A 69 -17.11 5.16 2.73
CA LYS A 69 -18.22 6.13 2.58
C LYS A 69 -17.98 7.09 1.40
N ARG A 70 -16.76 7.62 1.25
CA ARG A 70 -16.41 8.53 0.15
C ARG A 70 -16.46 7.85 -1.21
N MET A 71 -16.14 6.56 -1.27
CA MET A 71 -16.20 5.72 -2.48
C MET A 71 -17.63 5.19 -2.77
N ALA A 72 -18.64 5.60 -2.01
CA ALA A 72 -20.03 5.10 -2.10
C ALA A 72 -20.10 3.56 -1.95
N ILE A 73 -19.29 3.01 -1.04
CA ILE A 73 -19.28 1.61 -0.65
C ILE A 73 -20.04 1.50 0.69
N ASP A 74 -21.14 0.77 0.69
CA ASP A 74 -22.01 0.65 1.84
C ASP A 74 -21.49 -0.40 2.82
N VAL A 75 -21.17 0.03 4.05
CA VAL A 75 -20.72 -0.86 5.11
C VAL A 75 -21.91 -1.64 5.65
N ALA A 76 -21.88 -2.96 5.49
CA ALA A 76 -22.92 -3.87 5.98
C ALA A 76 -22.68 -4.29 7.44
N GLU A 77 -21.42 -4.58 7.78
CA GLU A 77 -21.04 -5.08 9.10
C GLU A 77 -19.64 -4.60 9.49
N THR A 78 -19.43 -4.38 10.77
CA THR A 78 -18.13 -4.13 11.38
C THR A 78 -18.02 -4.97 12.65
N GLN A 79 -17.11 -5.94 12.65
CA GLN A 79 -16.89 -6.87 13.74
C GLN A 79 -15.52 -6.68 14.36
N LYS A 80 -15.44 -6.58 15.68
CA LYS A 80 -14.16 -6.62 16.39
C LYS A 80 -13.70 -8.05 16.55
N THR A 81 -12.42 -8.28 16.29
CA THR A 81 -11.73 -9.56 16.48
C THR A 81 -10.71 -9.43 17.61
N GLU A 82 -10.06 -10.53 17.99
CA GLU A 82 -8.98 -10.52 18.99
C GLU A 82 -7.77 -9.70 18.51
N THR A 83 -7.51 -9.71 17.22
CA THR A 83 -6.35 -9.06 16.60
C THR A 83 -6.65 -7.68 16.03
N GLY A 84 -7.93 -7.33 15.82
CA GLY A 84 -8.28 -6.08 15.18
C GLY A 84 -9.75 -5.89 14.85
N THR A 85 -10.06 -5.62 13.59
CA THR A 85 -11.43 -5.37 13.11
C THR A 85 -11.61 -5.91 11.69
N ASP A 86 -12.73 -6.58 11.47
CA ASP A 86 -13.22 -7.00 10.15
C ASP A 86 -14.39 -6.11 9.74
N ILE A 87 -14.38 -5.69 8.48
CA ILE A 87 -15.41 -4.87 7.86
C ILE A 87 -15.91 -5.56 6.60
N THR A 88 -17.21 -5.83 6.55
CA THR A 88 -17.89 -6.29 5.35
C THR A 88 -18.70 -5.15 4.76
N ALA A 89 -18.52 -4.91 3.46
CA ALA A 89 -19.21 -3.84 2.75
C ALA A 89 -19.64 -4.29 1.35
N THR A 90 -20.52 -3.53 0.72
CA THR A 90 -21.05 -3.81 -0.61
C THR A 90 -20.87 -2.62 -1.54
N ALA A 91 -20.50 -2.88 -2.78
CA ALA A 91 -20.33 -1.89 -3.84
C ALA A 91 -21.04 -2.39 -5.12
N GLY A 92 -22.35 -2.13 -5.23
CA GLY A 92 -23.17 -2.70 -6.30
C GLY A 92 -23.22 -4.23 -6.23
N ASP A 93 -22.67 -4.89 -7.26
CA ASP A 93 -22.61 -6.36 -7.36
C ASP A 93 -21.34 -6.98 -6.71
N ARG A 94 -20.56 -6.18 -5.97
CA ARG A 94 -19.31 -6.58 -5.33
C ARG A 94 -19.42 -6.64 -3.83
N THR A 95 -18.81 -7.66 -3.23
CA THR A 95 -18.58 -7.74 -1.79
C THR A 95 -17.16 -7.32 -1.48
N VAL A 96 -17.00 -6.41 -0.55
CA VAL A 96 -15.72 -5.89 -0.06
C VAL A 96 -15.49 -6.42 1.34
N GLU A 97 -14.40 -7.13 1.53
CA GLU A 97 -13.96 -7.63 2.84
C GLU A 97 -12.67 -6.90 3.20
N VAL A 98 -12.65 -6.22 4.33
CA VAL A 98 -11.49 -5.53 4.87
C VAL A 98 -11.17 -6.09 6.25
N GLU A 99 -9.96 -6.58 6.39
CA GLU A 99 -9.41 -7.08 7.66
C GLU A 99 -8.31 -6.11 8.11
N ILE A 100 -8.38 -5.63 9.34
CA ILE A 100 -7.40 -4.72 9.93
C ILE A 100 -6.82 -5.39 11.17
N ASP A 101 -5.56 -5.81 11.08
CA ASP A 101 -4.82 -6.43 12.17
C ASP A 101 -3.89 -5.42 12.87
N ARG A 102 -3.92 -5.41 14.18
CA ARG A 102 -2.95 -4.68 15.00
C ARG A 102 -1.66 -5.48 15.13
N ILE A 103 -0.58 -4.95 14.56
CA ILE A 103 0.77 -5.53 14.69
C ILE A 103 1.45 -5.00 15.96
N THR A 104 1.37 -3.68 16.19
CA THR A 104 1.86 -3.00 17.38
C THR A 104 0.86 -1.89 17.76
N PRO A 105 1.00 -1.19 18.90
CA PRO A 105 0.13 -0.06 19.22
C PRO A 105 0.13 1.07 18.17
N ARG A 106 1.16 1.15 17.32
CA ARG A 106 1.33 2.21 16.28
C ARG A 106 1.50 1.65 14.87
N THR A 107 1.27 0.35 14.69
CA THR A 107 1.42 -0.29 13.37
C THR A 107 0.29 -1.27 13.18
N SER A 108 -0.40 -1.15 12.06
CA SER A 108 -1.49 -2.05 11.70
C SER A 108 -1.36 -2.49 10.25
N ARG A 109 -1.83 -3.67 9.94
CA ARG A 109 -1.91 -4.21 8.59
C ARG A 109 -3.35 -4.22 8.13
N MET A 110 -3.58 -3.76 6.92
CA MET A 110 -4.86 -3.82 6.24
C MET A 110 -4.77 -4.83 5.11
N ARG A 111 -5.77 -5.69 5.03
CA ARG A 111 -5.97 -6.65 3.96
C ARG A 111 -7.33 -6.38 3.33
N VAL A 112 -7.39 -6.33 2.01
CA VAL A 112 -8.62 -6.08 1.26
C VAL A 112 -8.82 -7.15 0.21
N VAL A 113 -10.03 -7.71 0.19
CA VAL A 113 -10.50 -8.64 -0.83
C VAL A 113 -11.80 -8.08 -1.40
N VAL A 114 -11.87 -7.92 -2.71
CA VAL A 114 -13.10 -7.53 -3.41
C VAL A 114 -13.52 -8.68 -4.32
N LYS A 115 -14.73 -9.19 -4.09
CA LYS A 115 -15.31 -10.31 -4.83
C LYS A 115 -16.44 -9.80 -5.71
N LYS A 116 -16.43 -10.20 -6.97
CA LYS A 116 -17.54 -10.00 -7.91
C LYS A 116 -18.17 -11.35 -8.24
N GLY A 117 -19.38 -11.56 -7.71
CA GLY A 117 -19.99 -12.88 -7.76
C GLY A 117 -19.19 -13.92 -6.98
N TRP A 118 -19.28 -15.20 -7.38
CA TRP A 118 -18.65 -16.32 -6.64
C TRP A 118 -17.23 -16.66 -7.10
N LEU A 119 -16.80 -16.19 -8.31
CA LEU A 119 -15.54 -16.62 -8.92
C LEU A 119 -14.52 -15.51 -9.12
N PHE A 120 -14.96 -14.27 -9.36
CA PHE A 120 -14.04 -13.20 -9.74
C PHE A 120 -13.62 -12.33 -8.56
N ARG A 121 -12.32 -12.00 -8.51
CA ARG A 121 -11.75 -11.05 -7.54
C ARG A 121 -11.31 -9.78 -8.27
N ASP A 122 -11.73 -8.63 -7.75
CA ASP A 122 -11.41 -7.32 -8.30
C ASP A 122 -10.21 -6.72 -7.57
N ARG A 123 -9.02 -7.02 -8.10
CA ARG A 123 -7.75 -6.53 -7.58
C ARG A 123 -7.61 -5.02 -7.67
N ALA A 124 -8.14 -4.42 -8.72
CA ALA A 124 -8.02 -2.97 -8.95
C ALA A 124 -8.79 -2.21 -7.87
N THR A 125 -10.04 -2.57 -7.61
CA THR A 125 -10.84 -1.96 -6.54
C THR A 125 -10.24 -2.21 -5.16
N ALA A 126 -9.70 -3.40 -4.88
CA ALA A 126 -9.03 -3.68 -3.61
C ALA A 126 -7.80 -2.78 -3.38
N GLY A 127 -6.97 -2.60 -4.41
CA GLY A 127 -5.82 -1.70 -4.37
C GLY A 127 -6.21 -0.24 -4.17
N GLU A 128 -7.24 0.22 -4.87
CA GLU A 128 -7.75 1.59 -4.77
C GLU A 128 -8.26 1.91 -3.36
N ILE A 129 -8.98 1.00 -2.71
CA ILE A 129 -9.41 1.17 -1.32
C ILE A 129 -8.22 1.40 -0.39
N ILE A 130 -7.13 0.65 -0.56
CA ILE A 130 -5.92 0.81 0.25
C ILE A 130 -5.25 2.16 0.00
N VAL A 131 -5.12 2.58 -1.25
CA VAL A 131 -4.50 3.87 -1.63
C VAL A 131 -5.31 5.02 -1.06
N GLN A 132 -6.61 5.04 -1.26
CA GLN A 132 -7.50 6.07 -0.74
C GLN A 132 -7.55 6.12 0.79
N THR A 133 -7.37 4.97 1.46
CA THR A 133 -7.27 4.92 2.93
C THR A 133 -5.94 5.54 3.40
N ALA A 134 -4.84 5.30 2.69
CA ALA A 134 -3.56 5.95 2.96
C ALA A 134 -3.67 7.47 2.87
N ASP A 135 -4.24 7.99 1.79
CA ASP A 135 -4.45 9.43 1.59
C ASP A 135 -5.32 10.04 2.70
N THR A 136 -6.34 9.31 3.15
CA THR A 136 -7.21 9.76 4.25
C THR A 136 -6.44 9.87 5.58
N LEU A 137 -5.56 8.91 5.87
CA LEU A 137 -4.69 8.94 7.05
C LEU A 137 -3.68 10.09 6.99
N ASP A 138 -3.05 10.30 5.85
CA ASP A 138 -2.05 11.35 5.65
C ASP A 138 -2.67 12.74 5.80
N ASN A 139 -3.83 12.97 5.22
CA ASN A 139 -4.58 14.22 5.36
C ASN A 139 -4.98 14.48 6.82
N LYS A 140 -5.46 13.46 7.55
CA LYS A 140 -5.80 13.57 8.98
C LYS A 140 -4.57 13.93 9.82
N SER A 141 -3.43 13.32 9.53
CA SER A 141 -2.18 13.59 10.25
C SER A 141 -1.63 14.98 9.96
N ALA A 142 -1.78 15.49 8.73
CA ALA A 142 -1.40 16.86 8.35
C ALA A 142 -2.26 17.90 9.06
N LEU A 143 -3.57 17.71 9.10
CA LEU A 143 -4.50 18.59 9.83
C LEU A 143 -4.20 18.64 11.34
N ALA A 144 -3.91 17.49 11.96
CA ALA A 144 -3.55 17.43 13.38
C ALA A 144 -2.23 18.14 13.70
N LYS A 145 -1.30 18.25 12.74
CA LYS A 145 -0.06 19.03 12.89
C LYS A 145 -0.28 20.53 12.72
N SER A 146 -1.18 20.95 11.86
CA SER A 146 -1.46 22.38 11.60
C SER A 146 -2.29 23.03 12.70
N SER A 147 -2.94 22.26 13.57
CA SER A 147 -3.78 22.73 14.68
C SER A 147 -3.02 22.89 16.00
N ARG A 148 -1.70 22.65 16.02
CA ARG A 148 -0.81 22.82 17.18
C ARG A 148 0.08 24.05 17.03
#